data_9b4180f9425e40d4ed0e69de80b869e4
#
_entry.id   9b4180f9425e40d4ed0e69de80b869e4
#
_cell.length_a   1.000
_cell.length_b   1.000
_cell.length_c   1.000
_cell.angle_alpha   90.00
_cell.angle_beta   90.00
_cell.angle_gamma   90.00
#
_symmetry.space_group_name_H-M   'P 1'
#
loop_
_entity.id
_entity.type
_entity.pdbx_description
1 polymer ?
#
loop_
_entity_poly.entity_id
_entity_poly.type
_entity_poly.pdbx_seq_one_letter_code
_entity_poly.pdbx_strand_id
1 'polypeptide(L)' 'MTETTLTYELAYTELDEIATALESETITVDELAEKVKRGAFLISFCKAKLQTTETDVNKIIAQMEQKG' A
#
# COMPACT_ATOMS: atom_id res chain seq x y z
N MET A 1 -1.42 -9.26 22.40
CA MET A 1 -1.65 -8.92 21.48
C MET A 1 -0.70 -8.51 20.74
N THR A 2 -0.68 -8.54 19.84
CA THR A 2 0.23 -8.31 19.16
C THR A 2 0.07 -7.20 18.35
N GLU A 3 0.89 -6.31 18.35
CA GLU A 3 0.78 -5.34 17.61
C GLU A 3 1.14 -5.64 16.30
N THR A 4 0.44 -5.54 15.31
CA THR A 4 0.76 -5.83 13.99
C THR A 4 1.18 -4.59 13.35
N THR A 5 2.41 -4.46 13.04
CA THR A 5 2.89 -3.30 12.33
C THR A 5 2.62 -3.52 10.87
N LEU A 6 1.89 -2.64 10.24
CA LEU A 6 1.57 -2.76 8.83
C LEU A 6 2.81 -2.47 8.01
N THR A 7 3.15 -3.37 7.11
CA THR A 7 4.29 -3.17 6.20
C THR A 7 3.76 -3.06 4.78
N TYR A 8 4.63 -2.64 3.87
CA TYR A 8 4.23 -2.52 2.48
C TYR A 8 3.75 -3.86 1.93
N GLU A 9 4.46 -4.93 2.25
CA GLU A 9 4.07 -6.24 1.77
C GLU A 9 2.73 -6.69 2.32
N LEU A 10 2.51 -6.44 3.61
CA LEU A 10 1.24 -6.81 4.22
C LEU A 10 0.10 -5.98 3.63
N ALA A 11 0.34 -4.69 3.40
CA ALA A 11 -0.67 -3.84 2.81
C ALA A 11 -0.99 -4.30 1.39
N TYR A 12 0.02 -4.66 0.63
CA TYR A 12 -0.19 -5.12 -0.74
C TYR A 12 -0.98 -6.42 -0.75
N THR A 13 -0.66 -7.34 0.16
CA THR A 13 -1.37 -8.60 0.25
C THR A 13 -2.84 -8.36 0.58
N GLU A 14 -3.10 -7.45 1.50
CA GLU A 14 -4.47 -7.14 1.87
C GLU A 14 -5.22 -6.49 0.71
N LEU A 15 -4.56 -5.61 -0.04
CA LEU A 15 -5.17 -5.01 -1.21
C LEU A 15 -5.54 -6.07 -2.24
N ASP A 16 -4.68 -7.07 -2.41
CA ASP A 16 -4.96 -8.15 -3.34
C ASP A 16 -6.20 -8.93 -2.90
N GLU A 17 -6.32 -9.16 -1.60
CA GLU A 17 -7.49 -9.86 -1.07
C GLU A 17 -8.75 -9.02 -1.26
N ILE A 18 -8.64 -7.71 -1.09
CA ILE A 18 -9.77 -6.83 -1.29
C ILE A 18 -10.20 -6.84 -2.75
N ALA A 19 -9.23 -6.80 -3.66
CA ALA A 19 -9.54 -6.82 -5.09
C ALA A 19 -10.28 -8.11 -5.45
N THR A 20 -9.83 -9.22 -4.89
CA THR A 20 -10.49 -10.50 -5.13
C THR A 20 -11.92 -10.47 -4.60
N ALA A 21 -12.11 -9.91 -3.41
CA ALA A 21 -13.44 -9.83 -2.82
C ALA A 21 -14.37 -8.95 -3.65
N LEU A 22 -13.83 -7.85 -4.20
CA LEU A 22 -14.64 -6.95 -5.00
C LEU A 22 -15.07 -7.58 -6.33
N GLU A 23 -14.28 -8.54 -6.80
CA GLU A 23 -14.65 -9.25 -8.02
C GLU A 23 -15.72 -10.29 -7.75
N SER A 24 -15.96 -10.61 -6.49
CA SER A 24 -16.97 -11.59 -6.15
C SER A 24 -18.34 -10.93 -6.27
N GLU A 25 -19.26 -11.60 -6.88
CA GLU A 25 -20.59 -11.03 -7.05
C GLU A 25 -21.46 -11.28 -5.83
N THR A 26 -20.93 -11.92 -4.82
CA THR A 26 -21.72 -12.19 -3.63
C THR A 26 -21.48 -11.20 -2.51
N ILE A 27 -20.64 -10.20 -2.74
CA ILE A 27 -20.34 -9.24 -1.69
C ILE A 27 -21.52 -8.30 -1.50
N THR A 28 -21.83 -7.96 -0.25
CA THR A 28 -22.93 -7.06 0.02
C THR A 28 -22.50 -5.61 -0.13
N VAL A 29 -23.44 -4.70 -0.19
CA VAL A 29 -23.15 -3.28 -0.34
C VAL A 29 -22.38 -2.78 0.90
N ASP A 30 -22.78 -3.25 2.08
CA ASP A 30 -22.10 -2.84 3.29
C ASP A 30 -20.66 -3.32 3.31
N GLU A 31 -20.43 -4.55 2.89
CA GLU A 31 -19.09 -5.08 2.82
C GLU A 31 -18.26 -4.36 1.76
N LEU A 32 -18.91 -4.01 0.66
CA LEU A 32 -18.24 -3.27 -0.39
C LEU A 32 -17.75 -1.93 0.13
N ALA A 33 -18.58 -1.22 0.86
CA ALA A 33 -18.21 0.07 1.40
C ALA A 33 -17.03 -0.04 2.36
N GLU A 34 -17.04 -1.07 3.22
CA GLU A 34 -15.94 -1.28 4.15
C GLU A 34 -14.66 -1.60 3.42
N LYS A 35 -14.75 -2.43 2.38
CA LYS A 35 -13.57 -2.81 1.63
C LYS A 35 -12.99 -1.62 0.87
N VAL A 36 -13.85 -0.77 0.35
CA VAL A 36 -13.38 0.42 -0.36
C VAL A 36 -12.66 1.37 0.58
N LYS A 37 -13.19 1.53 1.80
CA LYS A 37 -12.53 2.39 2.77
C LYS A 37 -11.17 1.83 3.15
N ARG A 38 -11.11 0.54 3.41
CA ARG A 38 -9.85 -0.08 3.79
C ARG A 38 -8.87 -0.02 2.64
N GLY A 39 -9.36 -0.26 1.42
CA GLY A 39 -8.52 -0.19 0.23
C GLY A 39 -7.91 1.18 0.05
N ALA A 40 -8.70 2.23 0.26
CA ALA A 40 -8.19 3.58 0.12
C ALA A 40 -7.08 3.87 1.13
N PHE A 41 -7.26 3.39 2.36
CA PHE A 41 -6.23 3.55 3.39
C PHE A 41 -4.95 2.83 2.97
N LEU A 42 -5.09 1.59 2.50
CA LEU A 42 -3.93 0.79 2.12
C LEU A 42 -3.21 1.38 0.92
N ILE A 43 -3.94 1.93 -0.02
CA ILE A 43 -3.33 2.56 -1.18
C ILE A 43 -2.53 3.78 -0.73
N SER A 44 -3.09 4.58 0.16
CA SER A 44 -2.37 5.73 0.69
C SER A 44 -1.11 5.31 1.41
N PHE A 45 -1.20 4.24 2.19
CA PHE A 45 -0.05 3.73 2.93
C PHE A 45 1.05 3.29 1.98
N CYS A 46 0.69 2.52 0.94
CA CYS A 46 1.67 2.03 -0.03
C CYS A 46 2.29 3.18 -0.80
N LYS A 47 1.47 4.16 -1.16
CA LYS A 47 1.97 5.29 -1.90
C LYS A 47 2.98 6.09 -1.08
N ALA A 48 2.69 6.29 0.20
CA ALA A 48 3.61 7.00 1.07
C ALA A 48 4.93 6.25 1.19
N LYS A 49 4.87 4.92 1.30
CA LYS A 49 6.09 4.13 1.39
C LYS A 49 6.90 4.22 0.12
N LEU A 50 6.24 4.17 -1.03
CA LEU A 50 6.94 4.28 -2.30
C LEU A 50 7.59 5.65 -2.47
N GLN A 51 6.91 6.69 -2.04
CA GLN A 51 7.45 8.02 -2.17
C GLN A 51 8.70 8.19 -1.31
N THR A 52 8.68 7.62 -0.11
CA THR A 52 9.84 7.66 0.76
C THR A 52 10.99 6.92 0.11
N THR A 53 10.72 5.75 -0.46
CA THR A 53 11.75 4.97 -1.12
C THR A 53 12.34 5.72 -2.30
N GLU A 54 11.48 6.36 -3.10
CA GLU A 54 11.94 7.11 -4.25
C GLU A 54 12.82 8.27 -3.81
N THR A 55 12.45 8.95 -2.73
CA THR A 55 13.24 10.05 -2.24
C THR A 55 14.61 9.56 -1.81
N ASP A 56 14.67 8.43 -1.12
CA ASP A 56 15.95 7.88 -0.68
C ASP A 56 16.80 7.49 -1.86
N VAL A 57 16.22 6.86 -2.87
CA VAL A 57 16.95 6.44 -4.05
C VAL A 57 17.48 7.67 -4.79
N ASN A 58 16.66 8.70 -4.91
CA ASN A 58 17.07 9.92 -5.60
C ASN A 58 18.24 10.59 -4.89
N LYS A 59 18.25 10.56 -3.56
CA LYS A 59 19.35 11.12 -2.81
C LYS A 59 20.64 10.37 -3.08
N ILE A 60 20.57 9.06 -3.15
CA ILE A 60 21.74 8.23 -3.41
C ILE A 60 22.26 8.52 -4.80
N ILE A 61 21.40 8.62 -5.79
CA ILE A 61 21.79 8.91 -7.15
C ILE A 61 22.45 10.27 -7.23
N ALA A 62 21.89 11.26 -6.55
CA ALA A 62 22.45 12.60 -6.56
C ALA A 62 23.85 12.59 -5.97
N GLN A 63 24.07 11.83 -4.90
CA GLN A 63 25.38 11.75 -4.33
C GLN A 63 26.39 11.10 -5.27
N MET A 64 25.93 10.09 -5.99
CA MET A 64 26.82 9.42 -6.92
C MET A 64 27.18 10.32 -8.07
N GLU A 65 26.24 11.11 -8.55
CA GLU A 65 26.54 12.01 -9.65
C GLU A 65 27.46 13.14 -9.24
N GLN A 66 27.37 13.54 -7.99
CA GLN A 66 28.24 14.61 -7.56
C GLN A 66 29.67 14.18 -7.50
N LYS A 67 29.91 12.88 -7.39
CA LYS A 67 31.24 12.45 -7.34
C LYS A 67 31.89 12.45 -8.67
N GLY A 68 31.16 12.41 -9.69
CA GLY A 68 31.64 12.37 -11.05
C GLY A 68 32.38 13.58 -11.44
#